data_cbb75e59433fdc382a867e7142adbe34
#
_entry.id   cbb75e59433fdc382a867e7142adbe34
#
_cell.length_a   1.000
_cell.length_b   1.000
_cell.length_c   1.000
_cell.angle_alpha   90.00
_cell.angle_beta   90.00
_cell.angle_gamma   90.00
#
_symmetry.space_group_name_H-M   'P 1'
#
loop_
_entity.id
_entity.type
_entity.pdbx_description
1 polymer ?
#
loop_
_entity_poly.entity_id
_entity_poly.type
_entity_poly.pdbx_seq_one_letter_code
_entity_poly.pdbx_strand_id
1 'polypeptide(L)'
;MSLEAALDQRRTCRDLSHEPLDDRQTGQLLWAAQGVNAHGRRTAPSAGGLYPLEVYSVEPDGCAHYDPGRHLLRKLSERDLRSELANAALAQDFIAHAPLTLVLCADFARIARRYGTGRGPRYVHIEIGHAAQNVLLQAAALGLGAVPVGAFDDQAVQRLLELPPDHEPLYLLPIGRPLRG
;
A
#
# COMPACT_ATOMS: atom_id res chain seq x y z
N MET A 1 -13.98 -16.30 -1.18
CA MET A 1 -13.53 -16.50 -2.58
C MET A 1 -12.31 -17.42 -2.57
N SER A 2 -12.13 -18.32 -3.56
CA SER A 2 -10.90 -19.11 -3.67
C SER A 2 -9.77 -18.25 -4.27
N LEU A 3 -8.52 -18.72 -4.13
CA LEU A 3 -7.36 -18.02 -4.70
C LEU A 3 -7.43 -17.94 -6.22
N GLU A 4 -7.87 -19.03 -6.88
CA GLU A 4 -8.04 -19.09 -8.33
C GLU A 4 -9.07 -18.06 -8.81
N ALA A 5 -10.18 -17.92 -8.10
CA ALA A 5 -11.21 -16.93 -8.41
C ALA A 5 -10.69 -15.50 -8.19
N ALA A 6 -9.88 -15.26 -7.16
CA ALA A 6 -9.27 -13.95 -6.92
C ALA A 6 -8.26 -13.58 -8.02
N LEU A 7 -7.47 -14.56 -8.47
CA LEU A 7 -6.53 -14.39 -9.59
C LEU A 7 -7.26 -14.08 -10.90
N ASP A 8 -8.36 -14.77 -11.18
CA ASP A 8 -9.18 -14.59 -12.38
C ASP A 8 -9.90 -13.23 -12.40
N GLN A 9 -10.48 -12.83 -11.26
CA GLN A 9 -11.28 -11.61 -11.14
C GLN A 9 -10.46 -10.33 -10.95
N ARG A 10 -9.22 -10.44 -10.45
CA ARG A 10 -8.36 -9.28 -10.23
C ARG A 10 -8.12 -8.51 -11.53
N ARG A 11 -8.58 -7.30 -11.60
CA ARG A 11 -8.34 -6.36 -12.72
C ARG A 11 -8.02 -4.97 -12.19
N THR A 12 -7.37 -4.14 -12.99
CA THR A 12 -7.19 -2.71 -12.69
C THR A 12 -8.55 -2.01 -12.76
N CYS A 13 -8.94 -1.34 -11.66
CA CYS A 13 -10.21 -0.61 -11.55
C CYS A 13 -9.93 0.83 -11.09
N ARG A 14 -10.24 1.82 -11.95
CA ARG A 14 -10.07 3.25 -11.68
C ARG A 14 -11.39 3.95 -11.32
N ASP A 15 -12.52 3.36 -11.68
CA ASP A 15 -13.86 3.87 -11.36
C ASP A 15 -14.27 3.37 -9.98
N LEU A 16 -13.84 4.08 -8.95
CA LEU A 16 -14.05 3.73 -7.56
C LEU A 16 -15.10 4.64 -6.91
N SER A 17 -15.95 4.08 -6.07
CA SER A 17 -16.88 4.82 -5.22
C SER A 17 -16.12 5.57 -4.12
N HIS A 18 -16.66 6.71 -3.71
CA HIS A 18 -16.16 7.48 -2.56
C HIS A 18 -16.58 6.88 -1.20
N GLU A 19 -17.41 5.84 -1.19
CA GLU A 19 -17.87 5.23 0.07
C GLU A 19 -16.68 4.72 0.88
N PRO A 20 -16.55 5.14 2.15
CA PRO A 20 -15.49 4.65 3.03
C PRO A 20 -15.49 3.11 3.12
N LEU A 21 -14.31 2.55 3.25
CA LEU A 21 -14.16 1.16 3.64
C LEU A 21 -14.38 1.04 5.16
N ASP A 22 -14.89 -0.11 5.59
CA ASP A 22 -14.96 -0.40 7.02
C ASP A 22 -13.57 -0.82 7.58
N ASP A 23 -13.40 -0.71 8.90
CA ASP A 23 -12.14 -1.03 9.59
C ASP A 23 -11.67 -2.45 9.32
N ARG A 24 -12.61 -3.39 9.13
CA ARG A 24 -12.29 -4.78 8.82
C ARG A 24 -11.70 -4.93 7.42
N GLN A 25 -12.25 -4.22 6.44
CA GLN A 25 -11.75 -4.21 5.06
C GLN A 25 -10.36 -3.58 5.01
N THR A 26 -10.20 -2.39 5.59
CA THR A 26 -8.90 -1.70 5.68
C THR A 26 -7.88 -2.55 6.43
N GLY A 27 -8.22 -3.10 7.59
CA GLY A 27 -7.35 -3.98 8.37
C GLY A 27 -6.91 -5.22 7.59
N GLN A 28 -7.83 -5.85 6.85
CA GLN A 28 -7.51 -7.04 6.05
C GLN A 28 -6.56 -6.71 4.88
N LEU A 29 -6.71 -5.55 4.23
CA LEU A 29 -5.81 -5.09 3.17
C LEU A 29 -4.41 -4.78 3.71
N LEU A 30 -4.31 -4.13 4.85
CA LEU A 30 -3.04 -3.86 5.54
C LEU A 30 -2.35 -5.17 5.95
N TRP A 31 -3.12 -6.11 6.49
CA TRP A 31 -2.59 -7.44 6.83
C TRP A 31 -2.08 -8.17 5.58
N ALA A 32 -2.81 -8.12 4.47
CA ALA A 32 -2.37 -8.73 3.22
C ALA A 32 -1.04 -8.14 2.72
N ALA A 33 -0.82 -6.83 2.89
CA ALA A 33 0.42 -6.16 2.50
C ALA A 33 1.63 -6.63 3.33
N GLN A 34 1.55 -6.51 4.67
CA GLN A 34 2.70 -6.68 5.55
C GLN A 34 2.32 -7.25 6.94
N GLY A 35 1.13 -7.81 7.11
CA GLY A 35 0.70 -8.37 8.38
C GLY A 35 1.55 -9.56 8.85
N VAL A 36 1.53 -9.81 10.14
CA VAL A 36 2.21 -10.96 10.75
C VAL A 36 1.27 -12.17 10.71
N ASN A 37 1.76 -13.29 10.18
CA ASN A 37 1.03 -14.54 10.12
C ASN A 37 1.23 -15.39 11.40
N ALA A 38 0.55 -16.53 11.49
CA ALA A 38 0.61 -17.42 12.64
C ALA A 38 2.02 -17.99 12.93
N HIS A 39 2.97 -17.87 11.99
CA HIS A 39 4.36 -18.30 12.15
C HIS A 39 5.30 -17.15 12.54
N GLY A 40 4.76 -15.97 12.88
CA GLY A 40 5.54 -14.79 13.23
C GLY A 40 6.27 -14.12 12.03
N ARG A 41 5.88 -14.46 10.79
CA ARG A 41 6.45 -13.91 9.56
C ARG A 41 5.46 -12.98 8.90
N ARG A 42 5.95 -12.08 8.01
CA ARG A 42 5.07 -11.25 7.19
C ARG A 42 4.34 -12.09 6.13
N THR A 43 3.20 -11.57 5.70
CA THR A 43 2.42 -12.15 4.57
C THR A 43 3.18 -12.10 3.26
N ALA A 44 3.97 -11.05 3.02
CA ALA A 44 4.89 -10.97 1.89
C ALA A 44 6.26 -11.57 2.27
N PRO A 45 6.88 -12.40 1.39
CA PRO A 45 8.23 -12.91 1.62
C PRO A 45 9.26 -11.79 1.48
N SER A 46 10.26 -11.78 2.35
CA SER A 46 11.33 -10.79 2.37
C SER A 46 12.71 -11.44 2.33
N ALA A 47 13.63 -10.86 1.56
CA ALA A 47 15.01 -11.32 1.48
C ALA A 47 15.66 -11.28 2.87
N GLY A 48 16.13 -12.45 3.33
CA GLY A 48 16.73 -12.61 4.66
C GLY A 48 15.81 -12.29 5.84
N GLY A 49 14.50 -12.15 5.62
CA GLY A 49 13.53 -11.78 6.65
C GLY A 49 13.76 -10.36 7.19
N LEU A 50 14.27 -9.44 6.39
CA LEU A 50 14.64 -8.08 6.82
C LEU A 50 13.47 -7.10 6.82
N TYR A 51 12.43 -7.38 6.01
CA TYR A 51 11.18 -6.61 5.95
C TYR A 51 11.39 -5.09 5.83
N PRO A 52 12.00 -4.61 4.72
CA PRO A 52 12.26 -3.20 4.51
C PRO A 52 11.00 -2.37 4.22
N LEU A 53 9.86 -3.00 3.95
CA LEU A 53 8.65 -2.28 3.56
C LEU A 53 7.94 -1.65 4.76
N GLU A 54 7.49 -0.42 4.55
CA GLU A 54 6.63 0.37 5.43
C GLU A 54 5.34 0.70 4.70
N VAL A 55 4.20 0.62 5.37
CA VAL A 55 2.88 0.82 4.76
C VAL A 55 2.16 1.99 5.43
N TYR A 56 1.67 2.91 4.62
CA TYR A 56 0.84 4.03 5.05
C TYR A 56 -0.54 3.94 4.43
N SER A 57 -1.56 4.41 5.12
CA SER A 57 -2.90 4.62 4.59
C SER A 57 -3.17 6.11 4.43
N VAL A 58 -3.85 6.48 3.33
CA VAL A 58 -4.42 7.80 3.11
C VAL A 58 -5.90 7.61 2.87
N GLU A 59 -6.71 8.22 3.73
CA GLU A 59 -8.16 8.11 3.80
C GLU A 59 -8.80 9.51 3.96
N PRO A 60 -10.15 9.67 3.82
CA PRO A 60 -10.79 10.98 3.98
C PRO A 60 -10.53 11.65 5.33
N ASP A 61 -10.34 10.87 6.38
CA ASP A 61 -10.08 11.33 7.74
C ASP A 61 -8.60 11.48 8.07
N GLY A 62 -7.71 11.30 7.08
CA GLY A 62 -6.28 11.59 7.19
C GLY A 62 -5.32 10.50 6.75
N CYS A 63 -4.14 10.51 7.33
CA CYS A 63 -3.04 9.61 7.03
C CYS A 63 -2.57 8.87 8.27
N ALA A 64 -2.21 7.59 8.12
CA ALA A 64 -1.70 6.76 9.21
C ALA A 64 -0.58 5.82 8.75
N HIS A 65 0.30 5.45 9.68
CA HIS A 65 1.34 4.45 9.49
C HIS A 65 0.91 3.11 10.11
N TYR A 66 1.05 2.03 9.37
CA TYR A 66 0.70 0.70 9.83
C TYR A 66 1.81 0.05 10.65
N ASP A 67 1.48 -0.38 11.89
CA ASP A 67 2.33 -1.23 12.73
C ASP A 67 1.90 -2.70 12.56
N PRO A 68 2.65 -3.49 11.78
CA PRO A 68 2.28 -4.89 11.53
C PRO A 68 2.40 -5.78 12.76
N GLY A 69 3.29 -5.44 13.71
CA GLY A 69 3.50 -6.22 14.92
C GLY A 69 2.31 -6.19 15.86
N ARG A 70 1.60 -5.07 15.88
CA ARG A 70 0.41 -4.83 16.70
C ARG A 70 -0.89 -4.89 15.91
N HIS A 71 -0.79 -4.94 14.59
CA HIS A 71 -1.90 -4.80 13.65
C HIS A 71 -2.72 -3.53 13.91
N LEU A 72 -2.05 -2.39 14.02
CA LEU A 72 -2.63 -1.09 14.32
C LEU A 72 -2.21 -0.02 13.31
N LEU A 73 -3.08 0.96 13.11
CA LEU A 73 -2.79 2.20 12.42
C LEU A 73 -2.42 3.29 13.45
N ARG A 74 -1.24 3.88 13.30
CA ARG A 74 -0.82 5.06 14.04
C ARG A 74 -1.13 6.30 13.22
N LYS A 75 -2.12 7.07 13.63
CA LYS A 75 -2.52 8.32 12.96
C LYS A 75 -1.36 9.31 12.93
N LEU A 76 -1.10 9.90 11.78
CA LEU A 76 -0.07 10.91 11.54
C LEU A 76 -0.69 12.28 11.25
N SER A 77 -1.82 12.32 10.54
CA SER A 77 -2.54 13.54 10.18
C SER A 77 -4.03 13.27 10.13
N GLU A 78 -4.84 14.28 10.49
CA GLU A 78 -6.31 14.26 10.37
C GLU A 78 -6.78 14.99 9.09
N ARG A 79 -5.86 15.47 8.26
CA ARG A 79 -6.19 16.16 7.02
C ARG A 79 -6.48 15.15 5.90
N ASP A 80 -7.54 15.40 5.14
CA ASP A 80 -7.74 14.71 3.86
C ASP A 80 -6.65 15.14 2.88
N LEU A 81 -5.72 14.23 2.58
CA LEU A 81 -4.56 14.46 1.70
C LEU A 81 -4.74 13.85 0.31
N ARG A 82 -5.91 13.28 0.00
CA ARG A 82 -6.12 12.52 -1.23
C ARG A 82 -5.97 13.35 -2.49
N SER A 83 -6.47 14.59 -2.49
CA SER A 83 -6.34 15.49 -3.65
C SER A 83 -4.90 15.91 -3.89
N GLU A 84 -4.15 16.23 -2.84
CA GLU A 84 -2.73 16.55 -2.94
C GLU A 84 -1.91 15.32 -3.38
N LEU A 85 -2.29 14.12 -2.91
CA LEU A 85 -1.66 12.87 -3.34
C LEU A 85 -1.93 12.59 -4.83
N ALA A 86 -3.14 12.85 -5.32
CA ALA A 86 -3.47 12.74 -6.73
C ALA A 86 -2.62 13.71 -7.58
N ASN A 87 -2.42 14.95 -7.12
CA ASN A 87 -1.56 15.92 -7.77
C ASN A 87 -0.10 15.47 -7.80
N ALA A 88 0.43 14.97 -6.69
CA ALA A 88 1.77 14.38 -6.61
C ALA A 88 1.92 13.16 -7.54
N ALA A 89 0.83 12.46 -7.81
CA ALA A 89 0.75 11.34 -8.73
C ALA A 89 0.33 11.77 -10.16
N LEU A 90 0.88 12.86 -10.67
CA LEU A 90 0.69 13.36 -12.05
C LEU A 90 -0.79 13.64 -12.39
N ALA A 91 -1.54 14.19 -11.42
CA ALA A 91 -2.96 14.53 -11.54
C ALA A 91 -3.85 13.31 -11.93
N GLN A 92 -3.58 12.16 -11.34
CA GLN A 92 -4.41 10.97 -11.52
C GLN A 92 -5.65 11.05 -10.61
N ASP A 93 -6.75 11.64 -11.11
CA ASP A 93 -7.95 12.00 -10.33
C ASP A 93 -8.59 10.84 -9.56
N PHE A 94 -8.49 9.61 -10.05
CA PHE A 94 -9.04 8.44 -9.35
C PHE A 94 -8.40 8.20 -7.97
N ILE A 95 -7.20 8.76 -7.71
CA ILE A 95 -6.55 8.71 -6.39
C ILE A 95 -7.30 9.62 -5.40
N ALA A 96 -7.71 10.82 -5.83
CA ALA A 96 -8.49 11.74 -5.00
C ALA A 96 -9.89 11.17 -4.66
N HIS A 97 -10.40 10.30 -5.52
CA HIS A 97 -11.72 9.68 -5.36
C HIS A 97 -11.69 8.39 -4.52
N ALA A 98 -10.58 7.70 -4.48
CA ALA A 98 -10.47 6.46 -3.72
C ALA A 98 -10.69 6.69 -2.22
N PRO A 99 -11.53 5.86 -1.56
CA PRO A 99 -11.72 5.95 -0.10
C PRO A 99 -10.49 5.54 0.70
N LEU A 100 -9.61 4.72 0.11
CA LEU A 100 -8.35 4.29 0.70
C LEU A 100 -7.27 4.29 -0.38
N THR A 101 -6.11 4.88 -0.09
CA THR A 101 -4.88 4.63 -0.85
C THR A 101 -3.81 4.09 0.09
N LEU A 102 -3.33 2.87 -0.17
CA LEU A 102 -2.14 2.37 0.51
C LEU A 102 -0.90 2.89 -0.21
N VAL A 103 0.02 3.49 0.56
CA VAL A 103 1.32 3.95 0.09
C VAL A 103 2.37 2.98 0.61
N LEU A 104 2.97 2.22 -0.29
CA LEU A 104 4.03 1.29 0.04
C LEU A 104 5.37 1.99 -0.11
N CYS A 105 6.09 2.10 1.01
CA CYS A 105 7.41 2.70 1.10
C CYS A 105 8.46 1.63 1.44
N ALA A 106 9.74 1.99 1.31
CA ALA A 106 10.82 1.10 1.71
C ALA A 106 11.97 1.84 2.40
N ASP A 107 12.51 1.23 3.45
CA ASP A 107 13.79 1.56 4.08
C ASP A 107 14.92 0.77 3.38
N PHE A 108 15.56 1.41 2.40
CA PHE A 108 16.67 0.80 1.67
C PHE A 108 17.91 0.56 2.54
N ALA A 109 18.11 1.35 3.59
CA ALA A 109 19.24 1.15 4.51
C ALA A 109 19.09 -0.16 5.28
N ARG A 110 17.86 -0.58 5.63
CA ARG A 110 17.57 -1.83 6.33
C ARG A 110 18.05 -3.05 5.52
N ILE A 111 17.76 -3.09 4.22
CA ILE A 111 18.18 -4.18 3.35
C ILE A 111 19.67 -4.09 2.99
N ALA A 112 20.21 -2.87 2.85
CA ALA A 112 21.60 -2.64 2.48
C ALA A 112 22.58 -3.14 3.54
N ARG A 113 22.20 -3.18 4.81
CA ARG A 113 23.03 -3.70 5.93
C ARG A 113 23.49 -5.15 5.67
N ARG A 114 22.70 -5.96 4.96
CA ARG A 114 23.03 -7.35 4.67
C ARG A 114 23.48 -7.58 3.23
N TYR A 115 22.87 -6.87 2.28
CA TYR A 115 23.04 -7.16 0.85
C TYR A 115 23.78 -6.06 0.09
N GLY A 116 24.18 -4.98 0.79
CA GLY A 116 24.85 -3.82 0.19
C GLY A 116 23.92 -2.99 -0.69
N THR A 117 24.40 -1.79 -1.05
CA THR A 117 23.63 -0.82 -1.85
C THR A 117 23.47 -1.24 -3.32
N GLY A 118 24.32 -2.12 -3.85
CA GLY A 118 24.21 -2.58 -5.22
C GLY A 118 23.15 -3.68 -5.41
N ARG A 119 22.99 -4.61 -4.47
CA ARG A 119 22.05 -5.73 -4.58
C ARG A 119 20.74 -5.50 -3.80
N GLY A 120 20.81 -4.76 -2.70
CA GLY A 120 19.66 -4.49 -1.82
C GLY A 120 18.42 -3.96 -2.55
N PRO A 121 18.54 -2.92 -3.39
CA PRO A 121 17.39 -2.34 -4.10
C PRO A 121 16.61 -3.37 -4.95
N ARG A 122 17.31 -4.30 -5.58
CA ARG A 122 16.63 -5.37 -6.34
C ARG A 122 15.69 -6.20 -5.47
N TYR A 123 16.09 -6.53 -4.25
CA TYR A 123 15.24 -7.31 -3.33
C TYR A 123 14.05 -6.50 -2.82
N VAL A 124 14.23 -5.20 -2.59
CA VAL A 124 13.13 -4.29 -2.24
C VAL A 124 12.08 -4.26 -3.35
N HIS A 125 12.49 -4.06 -4.62
CA HIS A 125 11.55 -4.02 -5.75
C HIS A 125 10.83 -5.36 -5.98
N ILE A 126 11.47 -6.50 -5.69
CA ILE A 126 10.82 -7.80 -5.73
C ILE A 126 9.78 -7.91 -4.60
N GLU A 127 10.16 -7.52 -3.38
CA GLU A 127 9.29 -7.62 -2.20
C GLU A 127 8.05 -6.74 -2.31
N ILE A 128 8.21 -5.50 -2.81
CA ILE A 128 7.07 -4.58 -2.97
C ILE A 128 6.06 -5.12 -3.98
N GLY A 129 6.52 -5.78 -5.04
CA GLY A 129 5.65 -6.47 -6.00
C GLY A 129 4.84 -7.59 -5.33
N HIS A 130 5.47 -8.38 -4.43
CA HIS A 130 4.78 -9.42 -3.65
C HIS A 130 3.69 -8.82 -2.74
N ALA A 131 4.05 -7.77 -1.97
CA ALA A 131 3.12 -7.10 -1.06
C ALA A 131 1.95 -6.46 -1.83
N ALA A 132 2.23 -5.75 -2.92
CA ALA A 132 1.20 -5.16 -3.76
C ALA A 132 0.26 -6.21 -4.35
N GLN A 133 0.78 -7.32 -4.87
CA GLN A 133 -0.07 -8.39 -5.42
C GLN A 133 -0.95 -9.03 -4.36
N ASN A 134 -0.45 -9.22 -3.13
CA ASN A 134 -1.28 -9.70 -2.02
C ASN A 134 -2.47 -8.77 -1.77
N VAL A 135 -2.22 -7.43 -1.75
CA VAL A 135 -3.29 -6.43 -1.59
C VAL A 135 -4.30 -6.50 -2.73
N LEU A 136 -3.84 -6.58 -3.98
CA LEU A 136 -4.70 -6.63 -5.15
C LEU A 136 -5.61 -7.88 -5.16
N LEU A 137 -5.07 -9.03 -4.77
CA LEU A 137 -5.84 -10.28 -4.63
C LEU A 137 -6.82 -10.20 -3.46
N GLN A 138 -6.38 -9.61 -2.34
CA GLN A 138 -7.26 -9.42 -1.18
C GLN A 138 -8.40 -8.45 -1.49
N ALA A 139 -8.13 -7.37 -2.22
CA ALA A 139 -9.16 -6.45 -2.70
C ALA A 139 -10.20 -7.18 -3.56
N ALA A 140 -9.77 -7.98 -4.54
CA ALA A 140 -10.66 -8.80 -5.36
C ALA A 140 -11.49 -9.77 -4.50
N ALA A 141 -10.87 -10.43 -3.52
CA ALA A 141 -11.56 -11.35 -2.61
C ALA A 141 -12.63 -10.67 -1.74
N LEU A 142 -12.45 -9.37 -1.45
CA LEU A 142 -13.41 -8.53 -0.71
C LEU A 142 -14.46 -7.87 -1.62
N GLY A 143 -14.43 -8.11 -2.94
CA GLY A 143 -15.30 -7.43 -3.92
C GLY A 143 -14.92 -5.97 -4.15
N LEU A 144 -13.68 -5.58 -3.85
CA LEU A 144 -13.14 -4.25 -4.05
C LEU A 144 -12.36 -4.17 -5.36
N GLY A 145 -12.33 -2.97 -5.95
CA GLY A 145 -11.44 -2.60 -7.03
C GLY A 145 -10.16 -1.98 -6.51
N ALA A 146 -9.08 -2.14 -7.24
CA ALA A 146 -7.81 -1.50 -6.94
C ALA A 146 -7.01 -1.20 -8.20
N VAL A 147 -6.12 -0.23 -8.13
CA VAL A 147 -5.21 0.12 -9.22
C VAL A 147 -3.78 0.32 -8.70
N PRO A 148 -2.77 -0.39 -9.25
CA PRO A 148 -1.38 -0.16 -8.89
C PRO A 148 -0.82 1.05 -9.67
N VAL A 149 -0.25 2.02 -8.97
CA VAL A 149 0.30 3.26 -9.51
C VAL A 149 1.77 3.40 -9.13
N GLY A 150 2.65 3.36 -10.13
CA GLY A 150 4.09 3.61 -9.97
C GLY A 150 4.54 4.95 -10.56
N ALA A 151 3.62 5.73 -11.17
CA ALA A 151 3.93 7.00 -11.78
C ALA A 151 3.50 8.17 -10.88
N PHE A 152 4.45 8.70 -10.09
CA PHE A 152 4.27 9.85 -9.18
C PHE A 152 5.62 10.52 -8.92
N ASP A 153 5.59 11.71 -8.33
CA ASP A 153 6.78 12.39 -7.82
C ASP A 153 7.07 11.90 -6.39
N ASP A 154 8.13 11.09 -6.24
CA ASP A 154 8.53 10.47 -4.98
C ASP A 154 8.76 11.51 -3.88
N GLN A 155 9.44 12.61 -4.21
CA GLN A 155 9.73 13.68 -3.25
C GLN A 155 8.46 14.46 -2.85
N ALA A 156 7.53 14.66 -3.77
CA ALA A 156 6.26 15.30 -3.47
C ALA A 156 5.42 14.44 -2.52
N VAL A 157 5.34 13.13 -2.75
CA VAL A 157 4.65 12.17 -1.85
C VAL A 157 5.34 12.13 -0.49
N GLN A 158 6.68 12.07 -0.45
CA GLN A 158 7.44 12.04 0.80
C GLN A 158 7.18 13.29 1.66
N ARG A 159 7.21 14.47 1.04
CA ARG A 159 6.90 15.75 1.74
C ARG A 159 5.43 15.82 2.19
N LEU A 160 4.50 15.42 1.32
CA LEU A 160 3.07 15.47 1.60
C LEU A 160 2.67 14.66 2.83
N LEU A 161 3.21 13.45 2.94
CA LEU A 161 2.91 12.51 4.02
C LEU A 161 3.86 12.66 5.22
N GLU A 162 4.78 13.63 5.18
CA GLU A 162 5.81 13.86 6.21
C GLU A 162 6.56 12.55 6.56
N LEU A 163 6.91 11.78 5.51
CA LEU A 163 7.58 10.50 5.71
C LEU A 163 8.99 10.70 6.29
N PRO A 164 9.46 9.77 7.13
CA PRO A 164 10.86 9.74 7.52
C PRO A 164 11.79 9.75 6.29
N PRO A 165 12.97 10.39 6.37
CA PRO A 165 13.88 10.51 5.23
C PRO A 165 14.33 9.17 4.63
N ASP A 166 14.30 8.10 5.43
CA ASP A 166 14.64 6.72 5.05
C ASP A 166 13.45 5.89 4.54
N HIS A 167 12.23 6.45 4.52
CA HIS A 167 11.05 5.80 3.96
C HIS A 167 10.77 6.36 2.56
N GLU A 168 11.29 5.68 1.53
CA GLU A 168 11.11 6.05 0.13
C GLU A 168 9.78 5.48 -0.41
N PRO A 169 8.83 6.31 -0.90
CA PRO A 169 7.59 5.82 -1.49
C PRO A 169 7.87 5.17 -2.85
N LEU A 170 7.32 3.99 -3.09
CA LEU A 170 7.58 3.21 -4.30
C LEU A 170 6.30 2.80 -5.05
N TYR A 171 5.15 2.70 -4.36
CA TYR A 171 3.92 2.25 -4.98
C TYR A 171 2.70 2.81 -4.26
N LEU A 172 1.72 3.29 -5.04
CA LEU A 172 0.42 3.71 -4.53
C LEU A 172 -0.63 2.70 -4.98
N LEU A 173 -1.51 2.31 -4.08
CA LEU A 173 -2.61 1.38 -4.33
C LEU A 173 -3.93 2.04 -3.91
N PRO A 174 -4.57 2.85 -4.77
CA PRO A 174 -5.94 3.30 -4.56
C PRO A 174 -6.91 2.11 -4.60
N ILE A 175 -7.80 2.03 -3.61
CA ILE A 175 -8.70 0.91 -3.38
C ILE A 175 -10.09 1.45 -3.01
N GLY A 176 -11.14 0.86 -3.54
CA GLY A 176 -12.51 1.23 -3.24
C GLY A 176 -13.53 0.25 -3.83
N ARG A 177 -14.82 0.51 -3.65
CA ARG A 177 -15.87 -0.27 -4.32
C ARG A 177 -15.92 0.12 -5.79
N PRO A 178 -15.94 -0.83 -6.76
CA PRO A 178 -16.15 -0.50 -8.17
C PRO A 178 -17.51 0.19 -8.38
N LEU A 179 -17.54 1.29 -9.15
CA LEU A 179 -18.80 1.95 -9.55
C LEU A 179 -19.58 1.14 -10.59
N ARG A 180 -18.87 0.31 -11.37
CA ARG A 180 -19.45 -0.60 -12.36
C ARG A 180 -18.82 -1.97 -12.20
N GLY A 181 -19.64 -2.98 -12.05
CA GLY A 181 -19.22 -4.37 -11.98
C GLY A 181 -18.75 -4.93 -13.34
#